data_130645a8560cf4bf5e0bc83c5cf64582
#
_entry.id   130645a8560cf4bf5e0bc83c5cf64582
#
_cell.length_a   1.000
_cell.length_b   1.000
_cell.length_c   1.000
_cell.angle_alpha   90.00
_cell.angle_beta   90.00
_cell.angle_gamma   90.00
#
_symmetry.space_group_name_H-M   'P 1'
#
loop_
_entity.id
_entity.type
_entity.pdbx_description
1 polymer ?
#
loop_
_entity_poly.entity_id
_entity_poly.type
_entity_poly.pdbx_seq_one_letter_code
_entity_poly.pdbx_strand_id
1 'polypeptide(L)'
;MKNGHNFLYQPRDYRTIELWKDVSEEEWYNPLWQRKNSIRDLEKLKKVIRLSPFQESEISRTLVALREQGKEPMRITPYYASLMEEDPFHPVMLPGEKNQKRLDPVFWQSVPTPANLLFPDTGLEGAMSESSRSFGAAYQRYPNRIALFVAENTSCASYCVHCQRAKSLDGSVDVNHTEIDKGLVYIGYNRNINEVLVTGGD
;
A
#
# COMPACT_ATOMS: atom_id res chain seq x y z
N MET A 1 10.81 -20.88 -26.24
CA MET A 1 9.46 -20.60 -25.69
C MET A 1 9.48 -19.16 -25.22
N LYS A 2 8.92 -18.23 -26.03
CA LYS A 2 8.83 -16.80 -25.70
C LYS A 2 7.38 -16.53 -25.28
N ASN A 3 7.04 -16.79 -24.04
CA ASN A 3 5.81 -16.28 -23.44
C ASN A 3 6.20 -15.05 -22.63
N GLY A 4 6.49 -13.97 -23.34
CA GLY A 4 6.56 -12.66 -22.72
C GLY A 4 5.15 -12.25 -22.32
N HIS A 5 4.80 -12.37 -21.05
CA HIS A 5 3.71 -11.59 -20.50
C HIS A 5 4.14 -10.13 -20.65
N ASN A 6 3.60 -9.44 -21.64
CA ASN A 6 3.69 -8.00 -21.71
C ASN A 6 2.93 -7.47 -20.49
N PHE A 7 3.65 -7.14 -19.42
CA PHE A 7 3.09 -6.35 -18.34
C PHE A 7 2.62 -5.03 -18.96
N LEU A 8 1.34 -4.75 -18.81
CA LEU A 8 0.69 -3.54 -19.35
C LEU A 8 1.23 -2.26 -18.71
N TYR A 9 1.80 -2.37 -17.53
CA TYR A 9 2.43 -1.30 -16.79
C TYR A 9 3.94 -1.47 -16.77
N GLN A 10 4.64 -0.56 -17.42
CA GLN A 10 6.09 -0.43 -17.32
C GLN A 10 6.39 0.80 -16.46
N PRO A 11 7.35 0.70 -15.52
CA PRO A 11 7.76 1.88 -14.78
C PRO A 11 8.30 2.92 -15.75
N ARG A 12 7.95 4.19 -15.54
CA ARG A 12 8.59 5.29 -16.23
C ARG A 12 10.08 5.29 -15.89
N ASP A 13 10.93 5.65 -16.83
CA ASP A 13 12.34 5.82 -16.53
C ASP A 13 12.48 6.90 -15.44
N TYR A 14 12.94 6.51 -14.27
CA TYR A 14 13.04 7.39 -13.11
C TYR A 14 13.93 8.60 -13.36
N ARG A 15 14.89 8.48 -14.29
CA ARG A 15 15.79 9.58 -14.69
C ARG A 15 15.04 10.72 -15.41
N THR A 16 13.85 10.45 -15.92
CA THR A 16 12.97 11.46 -16.51
C THR A 16 12.11 12.19 -15.48
N ILE A 17 12.07 11.68 -14.24
CA ILE A 17 11.30 12.27 -13.15
C ILE A 17 12.21 13.21 -12.35
N GLU A 18 11.81 14.49 -12.26
CA GLU A 18 12.61 15.56 -11.63
C GLU A 18 13.13 15.19 -10.24
N LEU A 19 12.35 14.45 -9.47
CA LEU A 19 12.68 14.05 -8.10
C LEU A 19 13.84 13.05 -8.04
N TRP A 20 14.11 12.29 -9.11
CA TRP A 20 15.05 11.17 -9.10
C TRP A 20 16.05 11.16 -10.25
N LYS A 21 16.10 12.21 -11.06
CA LYS A 21 16.97 12.30 -12.24
C LYS A 21 18.46 12.04 -11.97
N ASP A 22 18.92 12.40 -10.76
CA ASP A 22 20.32 12.29 -10.36
C ASP A 22 20.60 11.05 -9.47
N VAL A 23 19.62 10.17 -9.28
CA VAL A 23 19.75 8.96 -8.44
C VAL A 23 20.50 7.90 -9.21
N SER A 24 21.49 7.28 -8.58
CA SER A 24 22.23 6.17 -9.16
C SER A 24 21.36 4.91 -9.28
N GLU A 25 21.72 4.02 -10.21
CA GLU A 25 20.99 2.76 -10.39
C GLU A 25 21.10 1.85 -9.17
N GLU A 26 22.22 1.86 -8.47
CA GLU A 26 22.43 1.12 -7.23
C GLU A 26 21.49 1.60 -6.12
N GLU A 27 21.36 2.91 -5.93
CA GLU A 27 20.41 3.48 -4.97
C GLU A 27 18.97 3.19 -5.37
N TRP A 28 18.64 3.33 -6.68
CA TRP A 28 17.29 3.10 -7.17
C TRP A 28 16.77 1.69 -6.85
N TYR A 29 17.62 0.67 -6.98
CA TYR A 29 17.23 -0.70 -6.66
C TYR A 29 17.50 -1.10 -5.20
N ASN A 30 17.96 -0.18 -4.35
CA ASN A 30 18.17 -0.44 -2.93
C ASN A 30 16.86 -0.32 -2.14
N PRO A 31 16.34 -1.40 -1.51
CA PRO A 31 15.08 -1.37 -0.77
C PRO A 31 15.05 -0.38 0.40
N LEU A 32 16.18 -0.18 1.07
CA LEU A 32 16.27 0.77 2.19
C LEU A 32 16.19 2.21 1.67
N TRP A 33 16.85 2.49 0.55
CA TRP A 33 16.74 3.79 -0.11
C TRP A 33 15.31 4.06 -0.56
N GLN A 34 14.63 3.09 -1.17
CA GLN A 34 13.25 3.18 -1.60
C GLN A 34 12.32 3.56 -0.42
N ARG A 35 12.47 2.88 0.72
CA ARG A 35 11.69 3.19 1.92
C ARG A 35 11.96 4.58 2.47
N LYS A 36 13.23 4.96 2.58
CA LYS A 36 13.66 6.27 3.09
C LYS A 36 13.14 7.42 2.24
N ASN A 37 13.10 7.24 0.92
CA ASN A 37 12.70 8.25 -0.04
C ASN A 37 11.22 8.17 -0.43
N SER A 38 10.40 7.43 0.29
CA SER A 38 8.96 7.33 0.04
C SER A 38 8.28 8.70 0.03
N ILE A 39 7.32 8.84 -0.88
CA ILE A 39 6.44 10.00 -0.99
C ILE A 39 5.39 9.91 0.12
N ARG A 40 5.29 10.97 0.94
CA ARG A 40 4.35 11.05 2.07
C ARG A 40 3.53 12.33 2.08
N ASP A 41 3.82 13.22 1.15
CA ASP A 41 3.21 14.54 1.06
C ASP A 41 2.89 14.92 -0.38
N LEU A 42 2.02 15.92 -0.53
CA LEU A 42 1.58 16.40 -1.83
C LEU A 42 2.72 17.06 -2.61
N GLU A 43 3.63 17.77 -1.94
CA GLU A 43 4.71 18.51 -2.62
C GLU A 43 5.68 17.58 -3.34
N LYS A 44 5.98 16.42 -2.76
CA LYS A 44 6.76 15.38 -3.45
C LYS A 44 5.95 14.71 -4.56
N LEU A 45 4.65 14.43 -4.31
CA LEU A 45 3.78 13.79 -5.29
C LEU A 45 3.67 14.61 -6.58
N LYS A 46 3.53 15.94 -6.48
CA LYS A 46 3.46 16.89 -7.61
C LYS A 46 4.71 16.90 -8.50
N LYS A 47 5.84 16.46 -7.98
CA LYS A 47 7.09 16.33 -8.76
C LYS A 47 7.11 15.03 -9.57
N VAL A 48 6.19 14.12 -9.33
CA VAL A 48 6.12 12.82 -9.99
C VAL A 48 4.96 12.76 -10.98
N ILE A 49 3.83 13.35 -10.62
CA ILE A 49 2.60 13.35 -11.45
C ILE A 49 2.09 14.78 -11.65
N ARG A 50 1.30 14.94 -12.71
CA ARG A 50 0.65 16.22 -13.02
C ARG A 50 -0.73 16.26 -12.39
N LEU A 51 -1.00 17.31 -11.61
CA LEU A 51 -2.27 17.57 -10.97
C LEU A 51 -2.78 18.97 -11.34
N SER A 52 -4.09 19.09 -11.51
CA SER A 52 -4.73 20.41 -11.60
C SER A 52 -4.85 21.05 -10.22
N PRO A 53 -4.99 22.39 -10.10
CA PRO A 53 -5.18 23.07 -8.83
C PRO A 53 -6.35 22.52 -8.00
N PHE A 54 -7.43 22.10 -8.66
CA PHE A 54 -8.56 21.46 -8.00
C PHE A 54 -8.18 20.12 -7.37
N GLN A 55 -7.48 19.25 -8.12
CA GLN A 55 -7.01 17.95 -7.62
C GLN A 55 -6.02 18.10 -6.46
N GLU A 56 -5.10 19.05 -6.57
CA GLU A 56 -4.16 19.39 -5.47
C GLU A 56 -4.91 19.77 -4.19
N SER A 57 -5.92 20.63 -4.31
CA SER A 57 -6.74 21.07 -3.18
C SER A 57 -7.49 19.91 -2.52
N GLU A 58 -8.10 19.03 -3.33
CA GLU A 58 -8.86 17.88 -2.84
C GLU A 58 -7.96 16.84 -2.14
N ILE A 59 -6.81 16.53 -2.72
CA ILE A 59 -5.82 15.62 -2.11
C ILE A 59 -5.28 16.22 -0.82
N SER A 60 -4.90 17.50 -0.83
CA SER A 60 -4.38 18.19 0.35
C SER A 60 -5.36 18.14 1.52
N ARG A 61 -6.62 18.48 1.28
CA ARG A 61 -7.70 18.40 2.28
C ARG A 61 -7.85 17.00 2.84
N THR A 62 -7.82 16.00 1.97
CA THR A 62 -7.96 14.60 2.35
C THR A 62 -6.79 14.15 3.23
N LEU A 63 -5.55 14.48 2.85
CA LEU A 63 -4.36 14.14 3.62
C LEU A 63 -4.38 14.78 5.01
N VAL A 64 -4.79 16.05 5.12
CA VAL A 64 -4.91 16.75 6.41
C VAL A 64 -5.96 16.05 7.29
N ALA A 65 -7.15 15.83 6.78
CA ALA A 65 -8.24 15.23 7.54
C ALA A 65 -7.92 13.79 8.01
N LEU A 66 -7.19 13.01 7.21
CA LEU A 66 -6.76 11.67 7.61
C LEU A 66 -5.68 11.72 8.71
N ARG A 67 -4.74 12.68 8.64
CA ARG A 67 -3.74 12.89 9.70
C ARG A 67 -4.37 13.33 11.02
N GLU A 68 -5.37 14.18 10.99
CA GLU A 68 -6.14 14.57 12.17
C GLU A 68 -6.84 13.39 12.84
N GLN A 69 -7.14 12.33 12.09
CA GLN A 69 -7.64 11.06 12.61
C GLN A 69 -6.54 10.12 13.12
N GLY A 70 -5.29 10.58 13.22
CA GLY A 70 -4.15 9.78 13.68
C GLY A 70 -3.64 8.75 12.67
N LYS A 71 -3.97 8.90 11.36
CA LYS A 71 -3.56 7.98 10.30
C LYS A 71 -2.32 8.51 9.57
N GLU A 72 -1.43 7.61 9.14
CA GLU A 72 -0.45 7.92 8.09
C GLU A 72 -1.15 7.72 6.73
N PRO A 73 -1.58 8.79 6.06
CA PRO A 73 -2.53 8.65 4.96
C PRO A 73 -1.91 8.16 3.66
N MET A 74 -0.61 8.38 3.47
CA MET A 74 0.07 8.09 2.21
C MET A 74 1.55 7.77 2.45
N ARG A 75 2.00 6.69 1.85
CA ARG A 75 3.40 6.33 1.72
C ARG A 75 3.58 5.52 0.46
N ILE A 76 4.39 6.01 -0.47
CA ILE A 76 4.59 5.41 -1.78
C ILE A 76 6.09 5.40 -2.06
N THR A 77 6.69 4.23 -2.28
CA THR A 77 8.10 4.15 -2.64
C THR A 77 8.35 4.74 -4.03
N PRO A 78 9.55 5.27 -4.32
CA PRO A 78 9.88 5.83 -5.62
C PRO A 78 9.62 4.88 -6.80
N TYR A 79 10.01 3.62 -6.69
CA TYR A 79 9.76 2.63 -7.74
C TYR A 79 8.26 2.45 -7.98
N TYR A 80 7.47 2.30 -6.91
CA TYR A 80 6.03 2.14 -7.05
C TYR A 80 5.35 3.38 -7.63
N ALA A 81 5.82 4.56 -7.26
CA ALA A 81 5.34 5.83 -7.83
C ALA A 81 5.72 5.99 -9.32
N SER A 82 6.84 5.40 -9.77
CA SER A 82 7.22 5.44 -11.19
C SER A 82 6.29 4.60 -12.09
N LEU A 83 5.47 3.72 -11.51
CA LEU A 83 4.43 2.99 -12.22
C LEU A 83 3.20 3.84 -12.54
N MET A 84 3.05 5.00 -11.88
CA MET A 84 1.94 5.91 -12.15
C MET A 84 2.13 6.61 -13.50
N GLU A 85 1.01 6.85 -14.20
CA GLU A 85 0.99 7.75 -15.34
C GLU A 85 1.35 9.18 -14.92
N GLU A 86 1.95 9.95 -15.81
CA GLU A 86 2.25 11.37 -15.54
C GLU A 86 0.97 12.18 -15.30
N ASP A 87 -0.10 11.84 -16.01
CA ASP A 87 -1.45 12.39 -15.81
C ASP A 87 -2.42 11.24 -15.44
N PRO A 88 -2.54 10.90 -14.15
CA PRO A 88 -3.33 9.75 -13.71
C PRO A 88 -4.84 9.94 -13.87
N PHE A 89 -5.30 11.16 -14.17
CA PHE A 89 -6.70 11.48 -14.46
C PHE A 89 -7.05 11.44 -15.94
N HIS A 90 -6.03 11.31 -16.80
CA HIS A 90 -6.27 11.12 -18.22
C HIS A 90 -6.58 9.65 -18.51
N PRO A 91 -7.77 9.33 -19.03
CA PRO A 91 -8.12 7.94 -19.30
C PRO A 91 -7.26 7.35 -20.42
N VAL A 92 -6.60 6.25 -20.15
CA VAL A 92 -5.79 5.50 -21.11
C VAL A 92 -6.53 4.29 -21.67
N MET A 93 -6.26 3.95 -22.93
CA MET A 93 -6.74 2.71 -23.54
C MET A 93 -5.77 1.59 -23.21
N LEU A 94 -6.27 0.51 -22.63
CA LEU A 94 -5.45 -0.68 -22.41
C LEU A 94 -5.31 -1.50 -23.70
N PRO A 95 -4.13 -2.05 -23.99
CA PRO A 95 -3.93 -2.93 -25.14
C PRO A 95 -4.89 -4.12 -25.12
N GLY A 96 -5.60 -4.33 -26.22
CA GLY A 96 -6.58 -5.41 -26.37
C GLY A 96 -8.00 -5.09 -25.88
N GLU A 97 -8.21 -3.99 -25.18
CA GLU A 97 -9.56 -3.55 -24.78
C GLU A 97 -10.12 -2.56 -25.80
N LYS A 98 -11.13 -3.01 -26.56
CA LYS A 98 -11.88 -2.13 -27.47
C LYS A 98 -12.89 -1.34 -26.63
N ASN A 99 -12.68 -0.03 -26.47
CA ASN A 99 -13.61 0.93 -25.86
C ASN A 99 -13.65 1.05 -24.32
N GLN A 100 -12.73 0.47 -23.56
CA GLN A 100 -12.64 0.76 -22.13
C GLN A 100 -11.46 1.68 -21.81
N LYS A 101 -11.77 2.91 -21.45
CA LYS A 101 -10.79 3.84 -20.87
C LYS A 101 -10.73 3.61 -19.38
N ARG A 102 -9.52 3.41 -18.87
CA ARG A 102 -9.31 3.26 -17.42
C ARG A 102 -8.44 4.39 -16.89
N LEU A 103 -8.79 4.86 -15.71
CA LEU A 103 -7.91 5.73 -14.92
C LEU A 103 -6.75 4.93 -14.36
N ASP A 104 -5.66 5.58 -14.01
CA ASP A 104 -4.47 4.95 -13.48
C ASP A 104 -4.75 4.18 -12.18
N PRO A 105 -4.71 2.83 -12.18
CA PRO A 105 -5.04 2.04 -11.00
C PRO A 105 -3.99 2.17 -9.90
N VAL A 106 -2.72 2.45 -10.23
CA VAL A 106 -1.63 2.62 -9.26
C VAL A 106 -1.85 3.89 -8.45
N PHE A 107 -2.24 4.98 -9.10
CA PHE A 107 -2.62 6.22 -8.44
C PHE A 107 -3.83 6.00 -7.51
N TRP A 108 -4.92 5.42 -8.04
CA TRP A 108 -6.16 5.23 -7.28
C TRP A 108 -6.04 4.23 -6.12
N GLN A 109 -5.05 3.34 -6.18
CA GLN A 109 -4.73 2.45 -5.08
C GLN A 109 -3.94 3.15 -3.96
N SER A 110 -3.12 4.14 -4.30
CA SER A 110 -2.05 4.63 -3.43
C SER A 110 -2.27 6.05 -2.91
N VAL A 111 -3.02 6.87 -3.63
CA VAL A 111 -3.25 8.27 -3.28
C VAL A 111 -4.65 8.46 -2.71
N PRO A 112 -4.78 8.89 -1.45
CA PRO A 112 -6.08 9.15 -0.84
C PRO A 112 -6.86 10.25 -1.57
N THR A 113 -8.14 10.00 -1.71
CA THR A 113 -9.11 10.90 -2.35
C THR A 113 -10.26 11.23 -1.38
N PRO A 114 -11.10 12.23 -1.66
CA PRO A 114 -12.25 12.55 -0.80
C PRO A 114 -13.17 11.36 -0.49
N ALA A 115 -13.22 10.34 -1.36
CA ALA A 115 -13.97 9.12 -1.11
C ALA A 115 -13.51 8.39 0.16
N ASN A 116 -12.23 8.49 0.52
CA ASN A 116 -11.69 7.90 1.74
C ASN A 116 -12.19 8.59 3.03
N LEU A 117 -12.71 9.82 2.92
CA LEU A 117 -13.34 10.55 4.03
C LEU A 117 -14.84 10.23 4.14
N LEU A 118 -15.50 9.94 3.00
CA LEU A 118 -16.93 9.63 2.96
C LEU A 118 -17.22 8.25 3.57
N PHE A 119 -16.26 7.32 3.50
CA PHE A 119 -16.40 5.96 3.98
C PHE A 119 -15.25 5.59 4.94
N PRO A 120 -15.07 6.32 6.07
CA PRO A 120 -13.93 6.13 6.96
C PRO A 120 -13.91 4.75 7.64
N ASP A 121 -15.07 4.11 7.75
CA ASP A 121 -15.27 2.86 8.48
C ASP A 121 -15.44 1.62 7.59
N THR A 122 -15.23 1.75 6.28
CA THR A 122 -15.28 0.59 5.38
C THR A 122 -14.17 -0.42 5.67
N GLY A 123 -13.11 -0.01 6.35
CA GLY A 123 -12.13 -0.90 6.96
C GLY A 123 -12.45 -1.12 8.44
N LEU A 124 -13.58 -1.75 8.76
CA LEU A 124 -13.88 -2.16 10.14
C LEU A 124 -12.78 -3.14 10.58
N GLU A 125 -11.88 -2.65 11.43
CA GLU A 125 -10.92 -3.50 12.09
C GLU A 125 -11.69 -4.51 12.94
N GLY A 126 -11.48 -5.79 12.66
CA GLY A 126 -12.18 -6.83 13.37
C GLY A 126 -13.66 -6.98 13.02
N ALA A 127 -14.07 -6.69 11.78
CA ALA A 127 -15.44 -6.94 11.30
C ALA A 127 -15.95 -8.37 11.59
N MET A 128 -15.03 -9.32 11.78
CA MET A 128 -15.29 -10.71 12.18
C MET A 128 -14.78 -11.01 13.60
N SER A 129 -14.59 -9.98 14.45
CA SER A 129 -14.06 -10.11 15.81
C SER A 129 -12.65 -10.72 15.86
N GLU A 130 -11.80 -10.44 14.86
CA GLU A 130 -10.45 -10.98 14.79
C GLU A 130 -9.57 -10.54 15.98
N SER A 131 -9.82 -9.35 16.53
CA SER A 131 -9.09 -8.84 17.71
C SER A 131 -9.27 -9.75 18.95
N SER A 132 -10.43 -10.38 19.11
CA SER A 132 -10.68 -11.35 20.18
C SER A 132 -10.08 -12.74 19.91
N ARG A 133 -9.55 -12.95 18.70
CA ARG A 133 -8.95 -14.22 18.25
C ARG A 133 -7.52 -14.00 17.74
N SER A 134 -6.82 -13.00 18.27
CA SER A 134 -5.42 -12.75 17.98
C SER A 134 -4.52 -13.36 19.05
N PHE A 135 -3.42 -13.95 18.61
CA PHE A 135 -2.41 -14.60 19.46
C PHE A 135 -1.03 -14.13 18.97
N GLY A 136 -0.49 -13.12 19.63
CA GLY A 136 0.71 -12.45 19.14
C GLY A 136 0.47 -11.89 17.72
N ALA A 137 1.36 -12.21 16.80
CA ALA A 137 1.26 -11.78 15.40
C ALA A 137 0.29 -12.63 14.54
N ALA A 138 -0.45 -13.58 15.13
CA ALA A 138 -1.39 -14.44 14.42
C ALA A 138 -2.84 -14.01 14.67
N TYR A 139 -3.64 -13.96 13.57
CA TYR A 139 -5.03 -13.52 13.58
C TYR A 139 -5.92 -14.59 12.96
N GLN A 140 -6.82 -15.15 13.75
CA GLN A 140 -7.70 -16.23 13.31
C GLN A 140 -9.07 -15.71 12.91
N ARG A 141 -9.38 -15.75 11.61
CA ARG A 141 -10.68 -15.36 11.05
C ARG A 141 -11.62 -16.55 10.91
N TYR A 142 -11.11 -17.70 10.53
CA TYR A 142 -11.86 -18.92 10.30
C TYR A 142 -11.39 -20.04 11.24
N PRO A 143 -12.24 -21.02 11.56
CA PRO A 143 -11.86 -22.09 12.49
C PRO A 143 -10.61 -22.88 12.08
N ASN A 144 -10.37 -23.01 10.77
CA ASN A 144 -9.31 -23.82 10.19
C ASN A 144 -8.23 -23.00 9.46
N ARG A 145 -8.31 -21.65 9.48
CA ARG A 145 -7.38 -20.76 8.78
C ARG A 145 -6.93 -19.62 9.68
N ILE A 146 -5.67 -19.27 9.58
CA ILE A 146 -5.09 -18.20 10.35
C ILE A 146 -4.12 -17.37 9.47
N ALA A 147 -4.06 -16.06 9.71
CA ALA A 147 -3.04 -15.21 9.14
C ALA A 147 -1.92 -15.00 10.17
N LEU A 148 -0.68 -15.22 9.77
CA LEU A 148 0.52 -14.91 10.55
C LEU A 148 1.23 -13.73 9.93
N PHE A 149 1.34 -12.64 10.67
CA PHE A 149 2.04 -11.44 10.24
C PHE A 149 3.52 -11.55 10.60
N VAL A 150 4.39 -11.52 9.59
CA VAL A 150 5.84 -11.68 9.75
C VAL A 150 6.63 -10.41 9.43
N ALA A 151 5.94 -9.36 8.99
CA ALA A 151 6.56 -8.08 8.68
C ALA A 151 5.67 -6.92 9.16
N GLU A 152 6.32 -5.83 9.56
CA GLU A 152 5.62 -4.60 9.93
C GLU A 152 4.95 -3.95 8.71
N ASN A 153 3.84 -3.25 8.95
CA ASN A 153 3.15 -2.47 7.92
C ASN A 153 4.03 -1.37 7.32
N THR A 154 5.04 -0.92 8.06
CA THR A 154 6.02 0.06 7.59
C THR A 154 6.89 -0.45 6.45
N SER A 155 6.86 -1.75 6.13
CA SER A 155 7.61 -2.33 5.01
C SER A 155 6.90 -2.26 3.66
N CYS A 156 5.61 -1.92 3.62
CA CYS A 156 4.86 -1.86 2.37
C CYS A 156 5.48 -0.90 1.34
N ALA A 157 5.49 -1.32 0.07
CA ALA A 157 5.90 -0.49 -1.06
C ALA A 157 4.95 0.70 -1.28
N SER A 158 3.67 0.51 -0.97
CA SER A 158 2.66 1.58 -0.95
C SER A 158 1.63 1.32 0.14
N TYR A 159 1.12 2.39 0.74
CA TYR A 159 -0.07 2.30 1.59
C TYR A 159 -1.31 2.30 0.70
N CYS A 160 -1.97 1.16 0.64
CA CYS A 160 -3.19 1.02 -0.15
C CYS A 160 -4.36 1.72 0.53
N VAL A 161 -5.10 2.54 -0.20
CA VAL A 161 -6.26 3.30 0.31
C VAL A 161 -7.39 2.40 0.84
N HIS A 162 -7.41 1.13 0.42
CA HIS A 162 -8.36 0.10 0.86
C HIS A 162 -7.77 -0.88 1.88
N CYS A 163 -6.63 -0.55 2.49
CA CYS A 163 -5.95 -1.42 3.44
C CYS A 163 -6.81 -1.63 4.68
N GLN A 164 -7.15 -2.88 5.00
CA GLN A 164 -7.88 -3.22 6.22
C GLN A 164 -7.07 -2.93 7.50
N ARG A 165 -5.74 -2.81 7.38
CA ARG A 165 -4.82 -2.48 8.47
C ARG A 165 -4.41 -1.01 8.49
N ALA A 166 -5.17 -0.14 7.83
CA ALA A 166 -4.87 1.29 7.78
C ALA A 166 -4.74 1.94 9.16
N LYS A 167 -5.48 1.45 10.16
CA LYS A 167 -5.39 1.91 11.55
C LYS A 167 -4.11 1.47 12.27
N SER A 168 -3.45 0.42 11.78
CA SER A 168 -2.21 -0.12 12.35
C SER A 168 -0.95 0.44 11.66
N LEU A 169 -1.11 1.35 10.68
CA LEU A 169 0.00 1.99 9.97
C LEU A 169 0.73 3.05 10.83
N ASP A 170 0.15 3.40 11.97
CA ASP A 170 0.72 4.30 12.97
C ASP A 170 1.81 3.65 13.84
N GLY A 171 2.12 2.37 13.64
CA GLY A 171 3.04 1.61 14.46
C GLY A 171 2.44 1.03 15.74
N SER A 172 1.12 1.09 15.90
CA SER A 172 0.41 0.55 17.08
C SER A 172 0.47 -0.99 17.18
N VAL A 173 0.82 -1.66 16.10
CA VAL A 173 1.03 -3.12 16.08
C VAL A 173 2.51 -3.41 15.83
N ASP A 174 3.20 -3.74 16.89
CA ASP A 174 4.59 -4.18 16.83
C ASP A 174 4.64 -5.67 16.43
N VAL A 175 5.15 -5.93 15.24
CA VAL A 175 5.40 -7.30 14.75
C VAL A 175 6.87 -7.60 14.99
N ASN A 176 7.19 -8.09 16.19
CA ASN A 176 8.53 -8.52 16.55
C ASN A 176 8.61 -10.05 16.67
N HIS A 177 9.82 -10.58 16.82
CA HIS A 177 10.05 -12.02 16.92
C HIS A 177 9.24 -12.67 18.05
N THR A 178 9.08 -12.01 19.19
CA THR A 178 8.30 -12.54 20.32
C THR A 178 6.83 -12.70 19.96
N GLU A 179 6.24 -11.74 19.25
CA GLU A 179 4.84 -11.81 18.82
C GLU A 179 4.65 -12.87 17.71
N ILE A 180 5.62 -13.02 16.81
CA ILE A 180 5.63 -14.10 15.82
C ILE A 180 5.69 -15.46 16.50
N ASP A 181 6.58 -15.64 17.48
CA ASP A 181 6.73 -16.90 18.23
C ASP A 181 5.45 -17.27 18.99
N LYS A 182 4.76 -16.31 19.59
CA LYS A 182 3.45 -16.54 20.22
C LYS A 182 2.43 -17.05 19.18
N GLY A 183 2.40 -16.46 18.00
CA GLY A 183 1.55 -16.87 16.90
C GLY A 183 1.86 -18.31 16.45
N LEU A 184 3.15 -18.63 16.27
CA LEU A 184 3.59 -19.96 15.88
C LEU A 184 3.26 -21.03 16.93
N VAL A 185 3.44 -20.71 18.23
CA VAL A 185 3.06 -21.60 19.32
C VAL A 185 1.54 -21.91 19.28
N TYR A 186 0.71 -20.88 19.12
CA TYR A 186 -0.74 -21.08 19.01
C TYR A 186 -1.10 -21.96 17.81
N ILE A 187 -0.50 -21.70 16.64
CA ILE A 187 -0.72 -22.50 15.43
C ILE A 187 -0.34 -23.97 15.67
N GLY A 188 0.82 -24.20 16.31
CA GLY A 188 1.33 -25.55 16.57
C GLY A 188 0.45 -26.38 17.52
N TYR A 189 -0.21 -25.72 18.49
CA TYR A 189 -1.12 -26.40 19.42
C TYR A 189 -2.56 -26.54 18.93
N ASN A 190 -2.98 -25.72 17.98
CA ASN A 190 -4.35 -25.74 17.48
C ASN A 190 -4.52 -26.68 16.27
N ARG A 191 -4.87 -27.93 16.53
CA ARG A 191 -5.02 -28.97 15.50
C ARG A 191 -6.13 -28.69 14.46
N ASN A 192 -6.99 -27.70 14.70
CA ASN A 192 -8.03 -27.33 13.74
C ASN A 192 -7.47 -26.45 12.61
N ILE A 193 -6.30 -25.81 12.81
CA ILE A 193 -5.67 -24.98 11.81
C ILE A 193 -4.96 -25.88 10.79
N ASN A 194 -5.38 -25.83 9.54
CA ASN A 194 -4.77 -26.56 8.44
C ASN A 194 -4.26 -25.64 7.31
N GLU A 195 -4.53 -24.33 7.41
CA GLU A 195 -4.03 -23.33 6.49
C GLU A 195 -3.49 -22.12 7.25
N VAL A 196 -2.28 -21.72 6.90
CA VAL A 196 -1.63 -20.50 7.44
C VAL A 196 -1.29 -19.58 6.28
N LEU A 197 -1.89 -18.39 6.30
CA LEU A 197 -1.51 -17.30 5.39
C LEU A 197 -0.37 -16.52 6.04
N VAL A 198 0.84 -16.66 5.51
CA VAL A 198 1.98 -15.83 5.92
C VAL A 198 1.88 -14.51 5.17
N THR A 199 1.77 -13.41 5.90
CA THR A 199 1.55 -12.08 5.34
C THR A 199 2.25 -11.00 6.17
N GLY A 200 2.16 -9.77 5.75
CA GLY A 200 2.77 -8.62 6.45
C GLY A 200 2.68 -7.36 5.62
N GLY A 201 3.58 -6.42 5.86
CA GLY A 201 3.82 -5.32 4.97
C GLY A 201 4.52 -5.82 3.71
N ASP A 202 3.99 -5.47 2.56
CA ASP A 202 4.47 -5.92 1.25
C ASP A 202 5.31 -4.82 0.59
#